data_5c89561cbafc1db5566b37febdaa250f
#
_entry.id   5c89561cbafc1db5566b37febdaa250f
#
_cell.length_a   1.000
_cell.length_b   1.000
_cell.length_c   1.000
_cell.angle_alpha   90.00
_cell.angle_beta   90.00
_cell.angle_gamma   90.00
#
_symmetry.space_group_name_H-M   'P 1'
#
loop_
_entity.id
_entity.type
_entity.pdbx_description
1 polymer ?
#
loop_
_entity_poly.entity_id
_entity_poly.type
_entity_poly.pdbx_seq_one_letter_code
_entity_poly.pdbx_strand_id
1 'polypeptide(L)'
;MPAAGQEQAASPAADGRSDHYKWIALSNTTLGVLMVTINQSILLISLPALFRGISLNPLVPANTSYFLWVFLGFMLVTAVLVVSLGRVGDIYGRVRMYNLGFAVFTVFSILLSVTWLTGPAGALWIIIMRVFQGVGGAFLFANSTAILTDAFPPNERGKAMGINGIAAVSGSFLGLILGGVLAPVQWRLVFLVSVPFGLFGTIWAYLKLRDNGVRIPARIDWLGNALFAIGLISLLTGIVYSLLPYGGHPTGWTNPYVLAAIIGGIAVLVLFGWVETKVEQPMFRLGLFRIRAFTAGNVAGLLGALGRGGMQFMLIIWLQGIWLPQHGRSFAETPLWAGIAMVPLTIGFLVTGPLAGMLSDRYGARAFATGGLIISGASFLLLELLPINF
;
A
#
# COMPACT_ATOMS: atom_id res chain seq x y z
N MET A 1 9.24 -49.51 -42.05
CA MET A 1 9.74 -49.02 -40.76
C MET A 1 8.68 -48.08 -40.19
N PRO A 2 8.05 -48.41 -39.07
CA PRO A 2 6.94 -47.62 -38.53
C PRO A 2 7.48 -46.45 -37.68
N ALA A 3 6.79 -45.34 -37.79
CA ALA A 3 7.04 -44.11 -37.06
C ALA A 3 6.86 -44.29 -35.55
N ALA A 4 7.85 -43.82 -34.80
CA ALA A 4 7.84 -43.80 -33.35
C ALA A 4 6.74 -42.87 -32.83
N GLY A 5 5.87 -43.38 -31.97
CA GLY A 5 4.81 -42.65 -31.31
C GLY A 5 5.39 -41.57 -30.40
N GLN A 6 4.84 -40.37 -30.52
CA GLN A 6 4.95 -39.35 -29.53
C GLN A 6 4.09 -39.76 -28.31
N GLU A 7 4.75 -40.23 -27.27
CA GLU A 7 4.16 -40.36 -25.95
C GLU A 7 3.74 -38.98 -25.48
N GLN A 8 2.47 -38.66 -25.62
CA GLN A 8 1.84 -37.54 -24.93
C GLN A 8 1.99 -37.81 -23.41
N ALA A 9 2.93 -37.10 -22.80
CA ALA A 9 3.02 -37.04 -21.35
C ALA A 9 1.66 -36.66 -20.79
N ALA A 10 1.00 -37.61 -20.15
CA ALA A 10 -0.28 -37.43 -19.47
C ALA A 10 -0.12 -36.29 -18.47
N SER A 11 -0.89 -35.23 -18.66
CA SER A 11 -1.07 -34.17 -17.67
C SER A 11 -1.51 -34.84 -16.35
N PRO A 12 -0.86 -34.57 -15.21
CA PRO A 12 -1.27 -35.14 -13.96
C PRO A 12 -2.71 -34.74 -13.69
N ALA A 13 -3.56 -35.73 -13.46
CA ALA A 13 -4.97 -35.58 -13.18
C ALA A 13 -5.20 -34.49 -12.13
N ALA A 14 -6.04 -33.53 -12.46
CA ALA A 14 -6.47 -32.47 -11.56
C ALA A 14 -7.14 -33.11 -10.33
N ASP A 15 -6.36 -33.27 -9.26
CA ASP A 15 -6.84 -33.80 -7.99
C ASP A 15 -7.83 -32.77 -7.42
N GLY A 16 -9.08 -33.15 -7.13
CA GLY A 16 -10.11 -32.26 -6.58
C GLY A 16 -9.70 -31.52 -5.29
N ARG A 17 -8.55 -31.91 -4.71
CA ARG A 17 -7.85 -31.18 -3.65
C ARG A 17 -7.21 -29.86 -4.12
N SER A 18 -6.91 -29.70 -5.40
CA SER A 18 -6.30 -28.48 -5.94
C SER A 18 -7.31 -27.33 -6.00
N ASP A 19 -8.57 -27.65 -6.30
CA ASP A 19 -9.65 -26.65 -6.39
C ASP A 19 -10.01 -26.03 -5.05
N HIS A 20 -9.94 -26.81 -3.97
CA HIS A 20 -10.19 -26.28 -2.63
C HIS A 20 -9.02 -25.41 -2.11
N TYR A 21 -7.79 -25.76 -2.45
CA TYR A 21 -6.59 -25.04 -2.02
C TYR A 21 -6.54 -23.60 -2.55
N LYS A 22 -6.94 -23.34 -3.81
CA LYS A 22 -6.94 -22.00 -4.38
C LYS A 22 -7.81 -21.02 -3.58
N TRP A 23 -8.95 -21.47 -3.04
CA TRP A 23 -9.83 -20.65 -2.21
C TRP A 23 -9.26 -20.40 -0.81
N ILE A 24 -8.52 -21.37 -0.25
CA ILE A 24 -7.77 -21.17 1.00
C ILE A 24 -6.68 -20.13 0.79
N ALA A 25 -5.91 -20.22 -0.29
CA ALA A 25 -4.89 -19.25 -0.64
C ALA A 25 -5.50 -17.85 -0.82
N LEU A 26 -6.62 -17.75 -1.55
CA LEU A 26 -7.31 -16.48 -1.76
C LEU A 26 -7.82 -15.88 -0.45
N SER A 27 -8.49 -16.66 0.40
CA SER A 27 -9.04 -16.14 1.66
C SER A 27 -7.93 -15.64 2.60
N ASN A 28 -6.81 -16.33 2.65
CA ASN A 28 -5.68 -15.91 3.48
C ASN A 28 -4.98 -14.66 2.92
N THR A 29 -4.70 -14.62 1.61
CA THR A 29 -4.08 -13.45 0.98
C THR A 29 -4.98 -12.21 1.03
N THR A 30 -6.28 -12.40 0.87
CA THR A 30 -7.31 -11.36 1.04
C THR A 30 -7.31 -10.81 2.47
N LEU A 31 -7.19 -11.68 3.49
CA LEU A 31 -7.08 -11.27 4.89
C LEU A 31 -5.83 -10.42 5.14
N GLY A 32 -4.68 -10.81 4.59
CA GLY A 32 -3.44 -10.07 4.73
C GLY A 32 -3.51 -8.67 4.10
N VAL A 33 -4.04 -8.57 2.88
CA VAL A 33 -4.24 -7.29 2.20
C VAL A 33 -5.25 -6.42 2.94
N LEU A 34 -6.37 -6.99 3.39
CA LEU A 34 -7.38 -6.31 4.20
C LEU A 34 -6.75 -5.72 5.47
N MET A 35 -5.98 -6.51 6.22
CA MET A 35 -5.32 -6.08 7.46
C MET A 35 -4.39 -4.89 7.21
N VAL A 36 -3.55 -4.96 6.18
CA VAL A 36 -2.58 -3.89 5.87
C VAL A 36 -3.29 -2.62 5.43
N THR A 37 -4.34 -2.72 4.60
CA THR A 37 -5.07 -1.56 4.10
C THR A 37 -5.96 -0.93 5.18
N ILE A 38 -6.58 -1.71 6.07
CA ILE A 38 -7.23 -1.20 7.29
C ILE A 38 -6.22 -0.37 8.09
N ASN A 39 -5.04 -0.93 8.36
CA ASN A 39 -4.03 -0.27 9.19
C ASN A 39 -3.53 1.06 8.58
N GLN A 40 -3.41 1.15 7.26
CA GLN A 40 -3.04 2.40 6.59
C GLN A 40 -4.13 3.47 6.73
N SER A 41 -5.37 3.11 6.48
CA SER A 41 -6.49 4.06 6.45
C SER A 41 -6.94 4.47 7.85
N ILE A 42 -6.94 3.53 8.80
CA ILE A 42 -7.30 3.81 10.20
C ILE A 42 -6.37 4.86 10.80
N LEU A 43 -5.08 4.80 10.49
CA LEU A 43 -4.12 5.77 10.99
C LEU A 43 -4.36 7.16 10.42
N LEU A 44 -4.67 7.27 9.12
CA LEU A 44 -4.88 8.56 8.45
C LEU A 44 -5.94 9.40 9.17
N ILE A 45 -7.06 8.78 9.55
CA ILE A 45 -8.15 9.47 10.23
C ILE A 45 -7.89 9.67 11.72
N SER A 46 -7.05 8.83 12.32
CA SER A 46 -6.77 8.80 13.76
C SER A 46 -5.58 9.64 14.18
N LEU A 47 -4.83 10.23 13.24
CA LEU A 47 -3.64 11.03 13.53
C LEU A 47 -3.88 12.12 14.59
N PRO A 48 -4.93 12.95 14.55
CA PRO A 48 -5.15 13.97 15.57
C PRO A 48 -5.36 13.39 16.97
N ALA A 49 -6.07 12.27 17.08
CA ALA A 49 -6.30 11.60 18.36
C ALA A 49 -5.02 10.95 18.90
N LEU A 50 -4.20 10.37 18.03
CA LEU A 50 -2.91 9.77 18.36
C LEU A 50 -1.98 10.84 18.94
N PHE A 51 -1.83 11.99 18.27
CA PHE A 51 -0.95 13.06 18.72
C PHE A 51 -1.41 13.69 20.04
N ARG A 52 -2.71 13.85 20.24
CA ARG A 52 -3.27 14.21 21.56
C ARG A 52 -2.94 13.16 22.62
N GLY A 53 -3.05 11.87 22.27
CA GLY A 53 -2.79 10.76 23.16
C GLY A 53 -1.34 10.64 23.65
N ILE A 54 -0.37 11.10 22.85
CA ILE A 54 1.03 11.20 23.24
C ILE A 54 1.40 12.60 23.77
N SER A 55 0.43 13.48 23.98
CA SER A 55 0.63 14.85 24.49
C SER A 55 1.58 15.68 23.61
N LEU A 56 1.48 15.54 22.29
CA LEU A 56 2.26 16.27 21.31
C LEU A 56 1.33 17.07 20.37
N ASN A 57 1.52 18.39 20.26
CA ASN A 57 0.77 19.20 19.32
C ASN A 57 1.43 19.18 17.94
N PRO A 58 0.83 18.54 16.91
CA PRO A 58 1.41 18.46 15.57
C PRO A 58 1.38 19.80 14.80
N LEU A 59 0.57 20.76 15.24
CA LEU A 59 0.44 22.08 14.58
C LEU A 59 1.60 23.01 14.92
N VAL A 60 2.41 22.68 15.94
CA VAL A 60 3.66 23.41 16.22
C VAL A 60 4.67 23.05 15.13
N PRO A 61 5.29 24.05 14.44
CA PRO A 61 6.21 23.80 13.33
C PRO A 61 7.33 22.79 13.65
N ALA A 62 7.87 22.81 14.87
CA ALA A 62 8.90 21.86 15.31
C ALA A 62 8.41 20.39 15.35
N ASN A 63 7.11 20.14 15.41
CA ASN A 63 6.53 18.81 15.54
C ASN A 63 5.94 18.28 14.22
N THR A 64 5.81 19.11 13.20
CA THR A 64 5.16 18.73 11.93
C THR A 64 5.90 17.56 11.25
N SER A 65 7.21 17.45 11.41
CA SER A 65 7.98 16.32 10.89
C SER A 65 7.55 14.99 11.51
N TYR A 66 7.27 14.94 12.82
CA TYR A 66 6.77 13.72 13.46
C TYR A 66 5.42 13.28 12.89
N PHE A 67 4.51 14.24 12.64
CA PHE A 67 3.21 13.98 12.03
C PHE A 67 3.36 13.30 10.66
N LEU A 68 4.23 13.83 9.82
CA LEU A 68 4.49 13.27 8.50
C LEU A 68 5.12 11.88 8.58
N TRP A 69 6.15 11.70 9.42
CA TRP A 69 6.87 10.42 9.52
C TRP A 69 6.06 9.29 10.16
N VAL A 70 5.17 9.57 11.10
CA VAL A 70 4.25 8.56 11.66
C VAL A 70 3.41 7.92 10.57
N PHE A 71 2.96 8.71 9.57
CA PHE A 71 2.17 8.21 8.45
C PHE A 71 3.05 7.63 7.34
N LEU A 72 4.06 8.38 6.90
CA LEU A 72 4.85 8.05 5.73
C LEU A 72 5.90 6.96 5.98
N GLY A 73 6.39 6.83 7.21
CA GLY A 73 7.43 5.85 7.53
C GLY A 73 7.05 4.42 7.17
N PHE A 74 5.80 4.03 7.45
CA PHE A 74 5.27 2.73 7.03
C PHE A 74 5.17 2.61 5.49
N MET A 75 4.60 3.62 4.83
CA MET A 75 4.38 3.59 3.38
C MET A 75 5.70 3.57 2.61
N LEU A 76 6.66 4.38 3.05
CA LEU A 76 7.98 4.48 2.43
C LEU A 76 8.73 3.13 2.51
N VAL A 77 8.80 2.54 3.69
CA VAL A 77 9.46 1.25 3.88
C VAL A 77 8.77 0.14 3.10
N THR A 78 7.43 0.12 3.11
CA THR A 78 6.67 -0.85 2.31
C THR A 78 6.95 -0.68 0.82
N ALA A 79 6.96 0.54 0.29
CA ALA A 79 7.22 0.81 -1.12
C ALA A 79 8.66 0.43 -1.54
N VAL A 80 9.64 0.72 -0.69
CA VAL A 80 11.05 0.40 -0.95
C VAL A 80 11.29 -1.11 -0.95
N LEU A 81 10.70 -1.82 0.03
CA LEU A 81 11.04 -3.23 0.25
C LEU A 81 10.14 -4.22 -0.51
N VAL A 82 8.98 -3.80 -1.02
CA VAL A 82 8.02 -4.72 -1.63
C VAL A 82 8.63 -5.55 -2.77
N VAL A 83 9.47 -4.94 -3.60
CA VAL A 83 10.11 -5.64 -4.73
C VAL A 83 11.19 -6.59 -4.24
N SER A 84 12.06 -6.11 -3.34
CA SER A 84 13.13 -6.89 -2.75
C SER A 84 12.62 -8.10 -1.98
N LEU A 85 11.59 -7.89 -1.16
CA LEU A 85 11.01 -8.96 -0.33
C LEU A 85 10.16 -9.95 -1.14
N GLY A 86 9.66 -9.55 -2.31
CA GLY A 86 9.10 -10.48 -3.29
C GLY A 86 10.16 -11.47 -3.78
N ARG A 87 11.35 -10.96 -4.14
CA ARG A 87 12.47 -11.81 -4.56
C ARG A 87 13.01 -12.72 -3.44
N VAL A 88 13.03 -12.22 -2.21
CA VAL A 88 13.32 -13.04 -1.02
C VAL A 88 12.30 -14.18 -0.89
N GLY A 89 11.01 -13.91 -1.18
CA GLY A 89 9.96 -14.93 -1.23
C GLY A 89 10.21 -16.00 -2.30
N ASP A 90 10.68 -15.62 -3.49
CA ASP A 90 11.01 -16.57 -4.57
C ASP A 90 12.18 -17.49 -4.20
N ILE A 91 13.15 -17.03 -3.40
CA ILE A 91 14.32 -17.79 -2.95
C ILE A 91 14.00 -18.70 -1.76
N TYR A 92 13.39 -18.13 -0.72
CA TYR A 92 13.21 -18.82 0.57
C TYR A 92 11.84 -19.45 0.75
N GLY A 93 10.92 -19.24 -0.19
CA GLY A 93 9.54 -19.73 -0.17
C GLY A 93 8.53 -18.61 0.10
N ARG A 94 7.57 -18.45 -0.81
CA ARG A 94 6.59 -17.38 -0.81
C ARG A 94 5.67 -17.42 0.41
N VAL A 95 5.18 -18.62 0.74
CA VAL A 95 4.30 -18.83 1.90
C VAL A 95 5.06 -18.59 3.21
N ARG A 96 6.32 -19.04 3.29
CA ARG A 96 7.14 -18.83 4.48
C ARG A 96 7.39 -17.34 4.74
N MET A 97 7.74 -16.59 3.69
CA MET A 97 7.99 -15.14 3.80
C MET A 97 6.70 -14.35 4.05
N TYR A 98 5.60 -14.79 3.46
CA TYR A 98 4.28 -14.23 3.72
C TYR A 98 3.86 -14.41 5.19
N ASN A 99 4.07 -15.59 5.75
CA ASN A 99 3.77 -15.86 7.17
C ASN A 99 4.67 -15.05 8.12
N LEU A 100 5.96 -14.89 7.78
CA LEU A 100 6.85 -13.98 8.48
C LEU A 100 6.32 -12.53 8.44
N GLY A 101 5.75 -12.12 7.31
CA GLY A 101 5.09 -10.82 7.17
C GLY A 101 3.96 -10.61 8.17
N PHE A 102 3.07 -11.59 8.34
CA PHE A 102 2.03 -11.54 9.37
C PHE A 102 2.61 -11.44 10.78
N ALA A 103 3.60 -12.27 11.10
CA ALA A 103 4.22 -12.29 12.42
C ALA A 103 4.87 -10.94 12.76
N VAL A 104 5.70 -10.40 11.84
CA VAL A 104 6.35 -9.10 12.01
C VAL A 104 5.30 -7.99 12.15
N PHE A 105 4.31 -7.94 11.25
CA PHE A 105 3.25 -6.93 11.31
C PHE A 105 2.50 -6.96 12.64
N THR A 106 2.16 -8.16 13.12
CA THR A 106 1.40 -8.35 14.37
C THR A 106 2.22 -7.94 15.59
N VAL A 107 3.47 -8.36 15.66
CA VAL A 107 4.37 -7.99 16.79
C VAL A 107 4.49 -6.47 16.89
N PHE A 108 4.76 -5.80 15.79
CA PHE A 108 4.89 -4.33 15.80
C PHE A 108 3.55 -3.61 15.99
N SER A 109 2.41 -4.22 15.62
CA SER A 109 1.09 -3.71 16.00
C SER A 109 0.85 -3.78 17.52
N ILE A 110 1.27 -4.86 18.17
CA ILE A 110 1.22 -4.99 19.64
C ILE A 110 2.11 -3.94 20.29
N LEU A 111 3.37 -3.79 19.85
CA LEU A 111 4.30 -2.80 20.40
C LEU A 111 3.79 -1.36 20.23
N LEU A 112 3.10 -1.05 19.13
CA LEU A 112 2.42 0.23 18.93
C LEU A 112 1.25 0.42 19.91
N SER A 113 0.46 -0.63 20.15
CA SER A 113 -0.71 -0.55 21.05
C SER A 113 -0.33 -0.38 22.51
N VAL A 114 0.84 -0.84 22.93
CA VAL A 114 1.34 -0.71 24.31
C VAL A 114 2.29 0.49 24.50
N THR A 115 2.30 1.46 23.60
CA THR A 115 3.12 2.67 23.70
C THR A 115 2.88 3.39 25.04
N TRP A 116 3.93 3.56 25.83
CA TRP A 116 3.89 4.27 27.13
C TRP A 116 4.59 5.63 27.10
N LEU A 117 5.37 5.89 26.07
CA LEU A 117 6.11 7.13 25.88
C LEU A 117 5.19 8.26 25.43
N THR A 118 5.52 9.49 25.82
CA THR A 118 4.80 10.71 25.46
C THR A 118 5.74 11.73 24.83
N GLY A 119 5.18 12.80 24.26
CA GLY A 119 5.94 13.86 23.60
C GLY A 119 6.75 13.36 22.39
N PRO A 120 7.88 14.00 22.10
CA PRO A 120 8.77 13.64 20.98
C PRO A 120 9.28 12.19 21.05
N ALA A 121 9.56 11.68 22.26
CA ALA A 121 10.00 10.30 22.44
C ALA A 121 8.89 9.30 22.06
N GLY A 122 7.64 9.60 22.40
CA GLY A 122 6.48 8.81 21.98
C GLY A 122 6.29 8.81 20.46
N ALA A 123 6.43 9.97 19.83
CA ALA A 123 6.35 10.09 18.38
C ALA A 123 7.47 9.29 17.69
N LEU A 124 8.71 9.40 18.17
CA LEU A 124 9.84 8.66 17.60
C LEU A 124 9.67 7.16 17.77
N TRP A 125 9.19 6.69 18.94
CA TRP A 125 8.85 5.29 19.17
C TRP A 125 7.84 4.80 18.13
N ILE A 126 6.74 5.53 17.93
CA ILE A 126 5.70 5.17 16.96
C ILE A 126 6.29 5.11 15.56
N ILE A 127 7.12 6.08 15.15
CA ILE A 127 7.76 6.09 13.82
C ILE A 127 8.62 4.84 13.64
N ILE A 128 9.48 4.50 14.61
CA ILE A 128 10.36 3.33 14.52
C ILE A 128 9.52 2.05 14.41
N MET A 129 8.51 1.88 15.26
CA MET A 129 7.65 0.70 15.21
C MET A 129 6.87 0.62 13.90
N ARG A 130 6.45 1.76 13.32
CA ARG A 130 5.80 1.84 12.01
C ARG A 130 6.72 1.45 10.86
N VAL A 131 8.00 1.81 10.93
CA VAL A 131 9.02 1.37 9.96
C VAL A 131 9.12 -0.16 9.94
N PHE A 132 9.25 -0.78 11.10
CA PHE A 132 9.29 -2.26 11.18
C PHE A 132 7.96 -2.93 10.82
N GLN A 133 6.84 -2.32 11.18
CA GLN A 133 5.52 -2.80 10.73
C GLN A 133 5.41 -2.74 9.20
N GLY A 134 6.02 -1.72 8.55
CA GLY A 134 6.12 -1.58 7.11
C GLY A 134 6.89 -2.72 6.44
N VAL A 135 7.93 -3.27 7.09
CA VAL A 135 8.62 -4.47 6.62
C VAL A 135 7.65 -5.66 6.55
N GLY A 136 6.84 -5.85 7.60
CA GLY A 136 5.78 -6.86 7.61
C GLY A 136 4.77 -6.66 6.48
N GLY A 137 4.33 -5.42 6.27
CA GLY A 137 3.43 -5.04 5.18
C GLY A 137 4.02 -5.33 3.80
N ALA A 138 5.30 -5.06 3.60
CA ALA A 138 6.00 -5.35 2.34
C ALA A 138 6.06 -6.85 2.05
N PHE A 139 6.35 -7.70 3.03
CA PHE A 139 6.28 -9.16 2.87
C PHE A 139 4.88 -9.63 2.48
N LEU A 140 3.84 -9.09 3.12
CA LEU A 140 2.46 -9.44 2.84
C LEU A 140 2.05 -9.05 1.41
N PHE A 141 2.30 -7.81 0.98
CA PHE A 141 1.94 -7.35 -0.36
C PHE A 141 2.73 -8.08 -1.45
N ALA A 142 4.04 -8.20 -1.29
CA ALA A 142 4.91 -8.82 -2.28
C ALA A 142 4.53 -10.29 -2.56
N ASN A 143 4.30 -11.05 -1.50
CA ASN A 143 4.05 -12.48 -1.61
C ASN A 143 2.58 -12.83 -1.84
N SER A 144 1.61 -11.95 -1.49
CA SER A 144 0.18 -12.18 -1.72
C SER A 144 -0.13 -12.45 -3.19
N THR A 145 0.31 -11.57 -4.08
CA THR A 145 0.10 -11.72 -5.53
C THR A 145 0.79 -12.96 -6.09
N ALA A 146 2.00 -13.27 -5.59
CA ALA A 146 2.75 -14.44 -6.02
C ALA A 146 2.07 -15.75 -5.60
N ILE A 147 1.57 -15.83 -4.36
CA ILE A 147 0.82 -17.00 -3.85
C ILE A 147 -0.46 -17.22 -4.68
N LEU A 148 -1.19 -16.15 -5.02
CA LEU A 148 -2.38 -16.26 -5.88
C LEU A 148 -2.03 -16.75 -7.28
N THR A 149 -0.91 -16.27 -7.84
CA THR A 149 -0.45 -16.68 -9.17
C THR A 149 -0.07 -18.16 -9.20
N ASP A 150 0.46 -18.71 -8.10
CA ASP A 150 0.80 -20.13 -7.97
C ASP A 150 -0.44 -21.01 -7.72
N ALA A 151 -1.42 -20.49 -6.98
CA ALA A 151 -2.61 -21.26 -6.60
C ALA A 151 -3.68 -21.31 -7.68
N PHE A 152 -3.76 -20.30 -8.56
CA PHE A 152 -4.80 -20.17 -9.58
C PHE A 152 -4.28 -20.45 -10.99
N PRO A 153 -5.05 -21.19 -11.82
CA PRO A 153 -4.73 -21.39 -13.23
C PRO A 153 -4.80 -20.03 -13.97
N PRO A 154 -4.08 -19.88 -15.10
CA PRO A 154 -3.95 -18.60 -15.82
C PRO A 154 -5.29 -17.91 -16.16
N ASN A 155 -6.32 -18.68 -16.48
CA ASN A 155 -7.66 -18.19 -16.85
C ASN A 155 -8.50 -17.71 -15.64
N GLU A 156 -8.10 -17.99 -14.39
CA GLU A 156 -8.80 -17.57 -13.17
C GLU A 156 -8.02 -16.54 -12.34
N ARG A 157 -6.77 -16.25 -12.70
CA ARG A 157 -5.90 -15.30 -11.96
C ARG A 157 -6.49 -13.91 -11.89
N GLY A 158 -7.09 -13.42 -12.97
CA GLY A 158 -7.75 -12.12 -13.01
C GLY A 158 -8.87 -12.00 -11.97
N LYS A 159 -9.70 -13.04 -11.83
CA LYS A 159 -10.76 -13.12 -10.83
C LYS A 159 -10.18 -13.09 -9.40
N ALA A 160 -9.14 -13.89 -9.14
CA ALA A 160 -8.50 -13.93 -7.83
C ALA A 160 -7.88 -12.57 -7.44
N MET A 161 -7.17 -11.94 -8.36
CA MET A 161 -6.58 -10.61 -8.15
C MET A 161 -7.66 -9.53 -7.99
N GLY A 162 -8.77 -9.65 -8.72
CA GLY A 162 -9.92 -8.76 -8.58
C GLY A 162 -10.54 -8.82 -7.18
N ILE A 163 -10.77 -10.02 -6.64
CA ILE A 163 -11.26 -10.22 -5.27
C ILE A 163 -10.27 -9.64 -4.24
N ASN A 164 -8.97 -9.87 -4.44
CA ASN A 164 -7.93 -9.31 -3.58
C ASN A 164 -7.90 -7.76 -3.65
N GLY A 165 -8.14 -7.20 -4.83
CA GLY A 165 -8.31 -5.75 -5.03
C GLY A 165 -9.54 -5.19 -4.32
N ILE A 166 -10.68 -5.89 -4.36
CA ILE A 166 -11.89 -5.53 -3.60
C ILE A 166 -11.59 -5.50 -2.10
N ALA A 167 -10.84 -6.49 -1.60
CA ALA A 167 -10.45 -6.51 -0.19
C ALA A 167 -9.57 -5.31 0.19
N ALA A 168 -8.66 -4.88 -0.68
CA ALA A 168 -7.84 -3.70 -0.44
C ALA A 168 -8.71 -2.43 -0.31
N VAL A 169 -9.68 -2.25 -1.19
CA VAL A 169 -10.61 -1.11 -1.15
C VAL A 169 -11.51 -1.18 0.07
N SER A 170 -12.09 -2.37 0.35
CA SER A 170 -12.92 -2.59 1.55
C SER A 170 -12.14 -2.35 2.84
N GLY A 171 -10.88 -2.79 2.89
CA GLY A 171 -9.99 -2.55 4.02
C GLY A 171 -9.72 -1.07 4.24
N SER A 172 -9.48 -0.32 3.17
CA SER A 172 -9.29 1.12 3.25
C SER A 172 -10.52 1.82 3.84
N PHE A 173 -11.71 1.41 3.42
CA PHE A 173 -12.97 1.93 3.92
C PHE A 173 -13.23 1.54 5.39
N LEU A 174 -13.10 0.25 5.70
CA LEU A 174 -13.26 -0.22 7.08
C LEU A 174 -12.28 0.46 8.03
N GLY A 175 -11.06 0.74 7.57
CA GLY A 175 -10.06 1.48 8.33
C GLY A 175 -10.51 2.89 8.67
N LEU A 176 -11.11 3.62 7.73
CA LEU A 176 -11.64 4.97 7.99
C LEU A 176 -12.75 4.93 9.05
N ILE A 177 -13.71 4.01 8.93
CA ILE A 177 -14.80 3.88 9.92
C ILE A 177 -14.25 3.48 11.30
N LEU A 178 -13.44 2.41 11.34
CA LEU A 178 -12.86 1.93 12.59
C LEU A 178 -12.00 3.01 13.26
N GLY A 179 -11.24 3.78 12.48
CA GLY A 179 -10.45 4.91 12.98
C GLY A 179 -11.32 6.00 13.57
N GLY A 180 -12.41 6.35 12.87
CA GLY A 180 -13.38 7.34 13.34
C GLY A 180 -14.06 6.95 14.65
N VAL A 181 -14.36 5.65 14.83
CA VAL A 181 -15.03 5.14 16.03
C VAL A 181 -14.04 4.89 17.18
N LEU A 182 -12.89 4.28 16.91
CA LEU A 182 -11.98 3.82 17.95
C LEU A 182 -11.01 4.89 18.44
N ALA A 183 -10.57 5.79 17.57
CA ALA A 183 -9.59 6.81 17.94
C ALA A 183 -10.08 7.79 19.03
N PRO A 184 -11.35 8.25 19.04
CA PRO A 184 -11.88 9.05 20.13
C PRO A 184 -12.00 8.31 21.47
N VAL A 185 -12.27 6.99 21.43
CA VAL A 185 -12.38 6.17 22.63
C VAL A 185 -11.00 5.94 23.25
N GLN A 186 -10.09 5.39 22.48
CA GLN A 186 -8.70 5.20 22.87
C GLN A 186 -7.81 5.03 21.63
N TRP A 187 -6.93 5.94 21.35
CA TRP A 187 -6.07 5.92 20.17
C TRP A 187 -5.23 4.64 19.99
N ARG A 188 -4.88 3.95 21.09
CA ARG A 188 -4.13 2.68 21.04
C ARG A 188 -4.89 1.56 20.37
N LEU A 189 -6.24 1.58 20.43
CA LEU A 189 -7.11 0.58 19.79
C LEU A 189 -6.94 0.57 18.26
N VAL A 190 -6.53 1.68 17.68
CA VAL A 190 -6.24 1.81 16.24
C VAL A 190 -5.19 0.78 15.79
N PHE A 191 -4.19 0.53 16.60
CA PHE A 191 -3.16 -0.47 16.33
C PHE A 191 -3.61 -1.88 16.75
N LEU A 192 -4.34 -1.97 17.85
CA LEU A 192 -4.82 -3.25 18.39
C LEU A 192 -5.78 -3.98 17.45
N VAL A 193 -6.56 -3.25 16.64
CA VAL A 193 -7.47 -3.83 15.63
C VAL A 193 -6.74 -4.80 14.70
N SER A 194 -5.50 -4.51 14.33
CA SER A 194 -4.74 -5.39 13.43
C SER A 194 -4.28 -6.69 14.08
N VAL A 195 -4.22 -6.75 15.42
CA VAL A 195 -3.66 -7.89 16.15
C VAL A 195 -4.47 -9.17 15.98
N PRO A 196 -5.81 -9.19 16.17
CA PRO A 196 -6.59 -10.41 15.96
C PRO A 196 -6.52 -10.90 14.52
N PHE A 197 -6.55 -10.00 13.52
CA PHE A 197 -6.37 -10.38 12.11
C PHE A 197 -4.99 -10.97 11.84
N GLY A 198 -3.95 -10.38 12.42
CA GLY A 198 -2.58 -10.85 12.27
C GLY A 198 -2.33 -12.19 12.92
N LEU A 199 -2.82 -12.41 14.15
CA LEU A 199 -2.72 -13.70 14.83
C LEU A 199 -3.49 -14.79 14.07
N PHE A 200 -4.73 -14.52 13.71
CA PHE A 200 -5.52 -15.45 12.93
C PHE A 200 -4.88 -15.76 11.58
N GLY A 201 -4.42 -14.72 10.86
CA GLY A 201 -3.75 -14.87 9.57
C GLY A 201 -2.45 -15.68 9.67
N THR A 202 -1.64 -15.45 10.72
CA THR A 202 -0.41 -16.22 10.98
C THR A 202 -0.72 -17.70 11.19
N ILE A 203 -1.66 -18.01 12.09
CA ILE A 203 -2.05 -19.40 12.40
C ILE A 203 -2.65 -20.07 11.16
N TRP A 204 -3.56 -19.38 10.48
CA TRP A 204 -4.22 -19.90 9.28
C TRP A 204 -3.21 -20.15 8.15
N ALA A 205 -2.30 -19.21 7.89
CA ALA A 205 -1.26 -19.37 6.88
C ALA A 205 -0.35 -20.56 7.22
N TYR A 206 0.09 -20.66 8.47
CA TYR A 206 0.97 -21.73 8.93
C TYR A 206 0.32 -23.12 8.79
N LEU A 207 -0.98 -23.25 9.11
CA LEU A 207 -1.68 -24.53 9.10
C LEU A 207 -2.18 -24.96 7.70
N LYS A 208 -2.51 -24.00 6.84
CA LYS A 208 -3.26 -24.30 5.60
C LYS A 208 -2.53 -23.92 4.31
N LEU A 209 -1.64 -22.92 4.32
CA LEU A 209 -0.88 -22.59 3.13
C LEU A 209 0.28 -23.57 2.94
N ARG A 210 0.54 -23.89 1.67
CA ARG A 210 1.62 -24.78 1.26
C ARG A 210 2.53 -24.05 0.30
N ASP A 211 3.83 -24.26 0.44
CA ASP A 211 4.84 -23.66 -0.43
C ASP A 211 4.98 -24.54 -1.70
N ASN A 212 3.98 -24.42 -2.59
CA ASN A 212 3.91 -25.17 -3.85
C ASN A 212 4.71 -24.48 -4.97
N GLY A 213 5.27 -23.31 -4.73
CA GLY A 213 6.06 -22.55 -5.71
C GLY A 213 7.38 -23.22 -6.01
N VAL A 214 7.79 -23.17 -7.28
CA VAL A 214 9.14 -23.57 -7.69
C VAL A 214 10.11 -22.53 -7.13
N ARG A 215 10.99 -22.95 -6.22
CA ARG A 215 12.07 -22.08 -5.73
C ARG A 215 13.04 -21.82 -6.87
N ILE A 216 13.18 -20.58 -7.23
CA ILE A 216 14.10 -20.18 -8.29
C ILE A 216 15.42 -19.81 -7.61
N PRO A 217 16.53 -20.51 -7.90
CA PRO A 217 17.84 -20.09 -7.41
C PRO A 217 18.20 -18.75 -8.07
N ALA A 218 17.86 -17.66 -7.43
CA ALA A 218 18.13 -16.31 -7.90
C ALA A 218 19.08 -15.63 -6.91
N ARG A 219 19.96 -14.79 -7.42
CA ARG A 219 20.79 -13.93 -6.57
C ARG A 219 20.05 -12.64 -6.27
N ILE A 220 20.18 -12.18 -5.03
CA ILE A 220 19.64 -10.86 -4.64
C ILE A 220 20.62 -9.81 -5.16
N ASP A 221 20.10 -8.87 -5.93
CA ASP A 221 20.85 -7.69 -6.34
C ASP A 221 20.91 -6.68 -5.19
N TRP A 222 21.91 -6.84 -4.32
CA TRP A 222 22.09 -5.97 -3.17
C TRP A 222 22.40 -4.52 -3.57
N LEU A 223 23.15 -4.33 -4.66
CA LEU A 223 23.51 -2.99 -5.15
C LEU A 223 22.29 -2.28 -5.74
N GLY A 224 21.53 -2.96 -6.61
CA GLY A 224 20.28 -2.41 -7.14
C GLY A 224 19.28 -2.09 -6.04
N ASN A 225 19.10 -2.99 -5.06
CA ASN A 225 18.24 -2.75 -3.91
C ASN A 225 18.67 -1.54 -3.07
N ALA A 226 19.97 -1.39 -2.80
CA ALA A 226 20.48 -0.26 -2.03
C ALA A 226 20.30 1.06 -2.79
N LEU A 227 20.63 1.09 -4.09
CA LEU A 227 20.45 2.29 -4.92
C LEU A 227 18.97 2.67 -5.03
N PHE A 228 18.08 1.71 -5.26
CA PHE A 228 16.65 1.95 -5.30
C PHE A 228 16.13 2.50 -3.97
N ALA A 229 16.52 1.87 -2.85
CA ALA A 229 16.14 2.31 -1.52
C ALA A 229 16.62 3.74 -1.23
N ILE A 230 17.91 4.01 -1.42
CA ILE A 230 18.50 5.33 -1.15
C ILE A 230 17.86 6.39 -2.04
N GLY A 231 17.72 6.12 -3.34
CA GLY A 231 17.14 7.05 -4.30
C GLY A 231 15.68 7.37 -3.97
N LEU A 232 14.87 6.36 -3.68
CA LEU A 232 13.45 6.55 -3.37
C LEU A 232 13.25 7.22 -2.00
N ILE A 233 14.00 6.82 -0.97
CA ILE A 233 13.96 7.45 0.36
C ILE A 233 14.36 8.92 0.24
N SER A 234 15.45 9.22 -0.44
CA SER A 234 15.94 10.58 -0.61
C SER A 234 14.92 11.46 -1.35
N LEU A 235 14.40 10.97 -2.47
CA LEU A 235 13.39 11.68 -3.28
C LEU A 235 12.11 11.96 -2.47
N LEU A 236 11.54 10.93 -1.83
CA LEU A 236 10.30 11.08 -1.08
C LEU A 236 10.50 11.93 0.18
N THR A 237 11.63 11.81 0.86
CA THR A 237 11.98 12.68 1.99
C THR A 237 12.07 14.13 1.53
N GLY A 238 12.75 14.40 0.41
CA GLY A 238 12.82 15.75 -0.16
C GLY A 238 11.44 16.32 -0.48
N ILE A 239 10.55 15.55 -1.11
CA ILE A 239 9.18 15.96 -1.40
C ILE A 239 8.39 16.26 -0.10
N VAL A 240 8.52 15.42 0.92
CA VAL A 240 7.83 15.62 2.21
C VAL A 240 8.31 16.89 2.92
N TYR A 241 9.63 17.10 2.96
CA TYR A 241 10.17 18.28 3.62
C TYR A 241 9.96 19.56 2.82
N SER A 242 9.69 19.48 1.51
CA SER A 242 9.29 20.65 0.72
C SER A 242 7.95 21.26 1.15
N LEU A 243 7.12 20.49 1.86
CA LEU A 243 5.84 20.95 2.40
C LEU A 243 6.00 21.76 3.72
N LEU A 244 7.19 21.74 4.34
CA LEU A 244 7.46 22.47 5.57
C LEU A 244 7.93 23.89 5.27
N PRO A 245 7.54 24.88 6.09
CA PRO A 245 8.00 26.28 5.91
C PRO A 245 9.52 26.40 6.00
N TYR A 246 10.12 27.23 5.15
CA TYR A 246 11.55 27.49 5.15
C TYR A 246 11.86 28.93 4.69
N GLY A 247 12.78 29.62 5.38
CA GLY A 247 13.30 30.91 4.95
C GLY A 247 12.24 32.03 4.84
N GLY A 248 11.18 31.96 5.65
CA GLY A 248 10.05 32.91 5.59
C GLY A 248 9.00 32.59 4.53
N HIS A 249 9.19 31.54 3.74
CA HIS A 249 8.18 31.03 2.79
C HIS A 249 7.31 29.95 3.44
N PRO A 250 6.03 29.81 3.03
CA PRO A 250 5.10 28.80 3.56
C PRO A 250 5.50 27.36 3.16
N THR A 251 6.43 27.22 2.20
CA THR A 251 6.93 25.93 1.70
C THR A 251 8.45 25.91 1.64
N GLY A 252 9.05 24.73 1.68
CA GLY A 252 10.50 24.51 1.66
C GLY A 252 11.09 24.22 0.28
N TRP A 253 10.41 24.56 -0.81
CA TRP A 253 10.93 24.31 -2.17
C TRP A 253 12.25 25.04 -2.47
N THR A 254 12.53 26.13 -1.76
CA THR A 254 13.80 26.88 -1.86
C THR A 254 14.88 26.38 -0.90
N ASN A 255 14.57 25.42 -0.06
CA ASN A 255 15.53 24.85 0.89
C ASN A 255 16.61 24.03 0.15
N PRO A 256 17.90 24.38 0.27
CA PRO A 256 18.96 23.67 -0.44
C PRO A 256 19.05 22.19 -0.08
N TYR A 257 18.73 21.80 1.17
CA TYR A 257 18.71 20.40 1.58
C TYR A 257 17.57 19.62 0.92
N VAL A 258 16.41 20.25 0.73
CA VAL A 258 15.27 19.67 0.02
C VAL A 258 15.62 19.47 -1.46
N LEU A 259 16.18 20.48 -2.10
CA LEU A 259 16.62 20.39 -3.50
C LEU A 259 17.71 19.32 -3.67
N ALA A 260 18.71 19.29 -2.76
CA ALA A 260 19.75 18.26 -2.79
C ALA A 260 19.18 16.86 -2.63
N ALA A 261 18.18 16.67 -1.74
CA ALA A 261 17.52 15.38 -1.54
C ALA A 261 16.71 14.95 -2.78
N ILE A 262 15.98 15.86 -3.41
CA ILE A 262 15.20 15.57 -4.62
C ILE A 262 16.12 15.28 -5.81
N ILE A 263 17.07 16.17 -6.09
CA ILE A 263 17.99 16.03 -7.23
C ILE A 263 18.90 14.82 -7.03
N GLY A 264 19.46 14.66 -5.83
CA GLY A 264 20.29 13.52 -5.47
C GLY A 264 19.50 12.20 -5.54
N GLY A 265 18.25 12.19 -5.04
CA GLY A 265 17.37 11.03 -5.14
C GLY A 265 17.09 10.64 -6.59
N ILE A 266 16.78 11.60 -7.45
CA ILE A 266 16.59 11.36 -8.90
C ILE A 266 17.90 10.85 -9.52
N ALA A 267 19.04 11.46 -9.21
CA ALA A 267 20.35 11.04 -9.75
C ALA A 267 20.67 9.59 -9.35
N VAL A 268 20.41 9.21 -8.10
CA VAL A 268 20.60 7.82 -7.62
C VAL A 268 19.63 6.85 -8.29
N LEU A 269 18.36 7.24 -8.53
CA LEU A 269 17.41 6.41 -9.28
C LEU A 269 17.79 6.24 -10.76
N VAL A 270 18.36 7.27 -11.38
CA VAL A 270 18.94 7.17 -12.73
C VAL A 270 20.14 6.23 -12.73
N LEU A 271 21.03 6.37 -11.75
CA LEU A 271 22.17 5.45 -11.57
C LEU A 271 21.69 4.01 -11.34
N PHE A 272 20.66 3.80 -10.51
CA PHE A 272 19.99 2.52 -10.34
C PHE A 272 19.54 1.95 -11.70
N GLY A 273 18.81 2.72 -12.49
CA GLY A 273 18.36 2.31 -13.82
C GLY A 273 19.52 1.92 -14.75
N TRP A 274 20.64 2.65 -14.69
CA TRP A 274 21.83 2.31 -15.46
C TRP A 274 22.49 1.02 -14.98
N VAL A 275 22.64 0.81 -13.66
CA VAL A 275 23.18 -0.41 -13.05
C VAL A 275 22.34 -1.64 -13.43
N GLU A 276 21.00 -1.52 -13.35
CA GLU A 276 20.05 -2.60 -13.73
C GLU A 276 20.21 -3.05 -15.19
N THR A 277 20.74 -2.20 -16.08
CA THR A 277 21.03 -2.61 -17.46
C THR A 277 22.31 -3.45 -17.59
N LYS A 278 23.14 -3.50 -16.55
CA LYS A 278 24.46 -4.18 -16.55
C LYS A 278 24.49 -5.46 -15.74
N VAL A 279 23.55 -5.64 -14.81
CA VAL A 279 23.50 -6.81 -13.93
C VAL A 279 22.86 -7.99 -14.67
N GLU A 280 23.42 -9.20 -14.52
CA GLU A 280 22.89 -10.44 -15.15
C GLU A 280 21.49 -10.81 -14.64
N GLN A 281 21.21 -10.57 -13.36
CA GLN A 281 19.91 -10.85 -12.73
C GLN A 281 19.33 -9.58 -12.10
N PRO A 282 18.86 -8.63 -12.93
CA PRO A 282 18.38 -7.36 -12.45
C PRO A 282 17.13 -7.51 -11.59
N MET A 283 16.96 -6.61 -10.59
CA MET A 283 15.75 -6.52 -9.79
C MET A 283 14.55 -6.10 -10.66
N PHE A 284 14.77 -5.14 -11.54
CA PHE A 284 13.81 -4.66 -12.52
C PHE A 284 14.27 -4.96 -13.95
N ARG A 285 13.50 -5.75 -14.68
CA ARG A 285 13.74 -5.96 -16.12
C ARG A 285 13.29 -4.75 -16.92
N LEU A 286 14.16 -3.73 -17.03
CA LEU A 286 13.85 -2.48 -17.74
C LEU A 286 13.44 -2.68 -19.20
N GLY A 287 13.85 -3.81 -19.81
CA GLY A 287 13.42 -4.19 -21.16
C GLY A 287 11.89 -4.29 -21.32
N LEU A 288 11.15 -4.56 -20.25
CA LEU A 288 9.68 -4.61 -20.28
C LEU A 288 9.06 -3.25 -20.63
N PHE A 289 9.72 -2.14 -20.28
CA PHE A 289 9.26 -0.79 -20.64
C PHE A 289 9.36 -0.48 -22.13
N ARG A 290 10.03 -1.33 -22.93
CA ARG A 290 9.96 -1.22 -24.40
C ARG A 290 8.62 -1.70 -24.97
N ILE A 291 7.86 -2.48 -24.19
CA ILE A 291 6.52 -2.93 -24.58
C ILE A 291 5.52 -1.80 -24.28
N ARG A 292 4.96 -1.21 -25.34
CA ARG A 292 4.04 -0.06 -25.22
C ARG A 292 2.87 -0.28 -24.26
N ALA A 293 2.26 -1.46 -24.30
CA ALA A 293 1.15 -1.80 -23.41
C ALA A 293 1.57 -1.84 -21.93
N PHE A 294 2.77 -2.39 -21.64
CA PHE A 294 3.33 -2.42 -20.29
C PHE A 294 3.61 -1.01 -19.76
N THR A 295 4.27 -0.19 -20.56
CA THR A 295 4.60 1.20 -20.18
C THR A 295 3.34 2.04 -19.99
N ALA A 296 2.41 2.00 -20.94
CA ALA A 296 1.15 2.74 -20.83
C ALA A 296 0.33 2.31 -19.61
N GLY A 297 0.26 1.01 -19.31
CA GLY A 297 -0.44 0.50 -18.13
C GLY A 297 0.20 0.97 -16.83
N ASN A 298 1.53 0.95 -16.72
CA ASN A 298 2.23 1.42 -15.52
C ASN A 298 2.12 2.94 -15.34
N VAL A 299 2.23 3.73 -16.41
CA VAL A 299 2.05 5.19 -16.35
C VAL A 299 0.62 5.54 -15.97
N ALA A 300 -0.38 4.91 -16.57
CA ALA A 300 -1.78 5.11 -16.22
C ALA A 300 -2.07 4.72 -14.75
N GLY A 301 -1.49 3.60 -14.30
CA GLY A 301 -1.57 3.16 -12.90
C GLY A 301 -0.94 4.17 -11.93
N LEU A 302 0.24 4.69 -12.26
CA LEU A 302 0.92 5.71 -11.45
C LEU A 302 0.10 7.00 -11.36
N LEU A 303 -0.35 7.54 -12.49
CA LEU A 303 -1.16 8.76 -12.52
C LEU A 303 -2.49 8.58 -11.79
N GLY A 304 -3.16 7.44 -11.99
CA GLY A 304 -4.39 7.10 -11.27
C GLY A 304 -4.19 6.95 -9.76
N ALA A 305 -3.06 6.37 -9.32
CA ALA A 305 -2.72 6.24 -7.91
C ALA A 305 -2.40 7.60 -7.27
N LEU A 306 -1.64 8.47 -7.97
CA LEU A 306 -1.34 9.83 -7.53
C LEU A 306 -2.63 10.66 -7.37
N GLY A 307 -3.49 10.67 -8.40
CA GLY A 307 -4.77 11.39 -8.36
C GLY A 307 -5.65 10.92 -7.21
N ARG A 308 -5.91 9.61 -7.13
CA ARG A 308 -6.77 9.04 -6.08
C ARG A 308 -6.20 9.27 -4.68
N GLY A 309 -4.91 8.99 -4.47
CA GLY A 309 -4.27 9.14 -3.16
C GLY A 309 -4.25 10.60 -2.71
N GLY A 310 -3.88 11.52 -3.61
CA GLY A 310 -3.89 12.96 -3.34
C GLY A 310 -5.29 13.46 -3.00
N MET A 311 -6.30 13.11 -3.80
CA MET A 311 -7.69 13.49 -3.53
C MET A 311 -8.18 12.96 -2.18
N GLN A 312 -7.95 11.68 -1.89
CA GLN A 312 -8.37 11.08 -0.63
C GLN A 312 -7.74 11.78 0.57
N PHE A 313 -6.44 12.07 0.50
CA PHE A 313 -5.71 12.76 1.56
C PHE A 313 -6.22 14.20 1.76
N MET A 314 -6.37 14.95 0.68
CA MET A 314 -6.86 16.33 0.71
C MET A 314 -8.29 16.42 1.23
N LEU A 315 -9.19 15.53 0.77
CA LEU A 315 -10.59 15.51 1.25
C LEU A 315 -10.69 15.22 2.75
N ILE A 316 -9.88 14.29 3.26
CA ILE A 316 -9.88 13.97 4.69
C ILE A 316 -9.42 15.18 5.52
N ILE A 317 -8.33 15.83 5.11
CA ILE A 317 -7.84 17.05 5.80
C ILE A 317 -8.85 18.18 5.73
N TRP A 318 -9.42 18.41 4.56
CA TRP A 318 -10.42 19.46 4.37
C TRP A 318 -11.69 19.21 5.18
N LEU A 319 -12.21 17.98 5.16
CA LEU A 319 -13.38 17.60 5.95
C LEU A 319 -13.13 17.77 7.45
N GLN A 320 -12.01 17.25 7.97
CA GLN A 320 -11.73 17.31 9.41
C GLN A 320 -11.28 18.68 9.89
N GLY A 321 -10.52 19.42 9.09
CA GLY A 321 -9.92 20.69 9.48
C GLY A 321 -10.77 21.90 9.20
N ILE A 322 -11.64 21.85 8.20
CA ILE A 322 -12.37 23.04 7.70
C ILE A 322 -13.88 22.79 7.67
N TRP A 323 -14.35 21.87 6.83
CA TRP A 323 -15.77 21.78 6.51
C TRP A 323 -16.64 21.33 7.69
N LEU A 324 -16.28 20.22 8.36
CA LEU A 324 -17.06 19.70 9.50
C LEU A 324 -17.09 20.66 10.70
N PRO A 325 -15.97 21.30 11.11
CA PRO A 325 -16.00 22.31 12.16
C PRO A 325 -16.89 23.51 11.82
N GLN A 326 -16.88 23.98 10.57
CA GLN A 326 -17.75 25.08 10.12
C GLN A 326 -19.25 24.71 10.14
N HIS A 327 -19.56 23.40 10.02
CA HIS A 327 -20.95 22.89 10.08
C HIS A 327 -21.34 22.39 11.48
N GLY A 328 -20.71 22.91 12.54
CA GLY A 328 -21.11 22.67 13.93
C GLY A 328 -20.68 21.33 14.52
N ARG A 329 -19.75 20.62 13.88
CA ARG A 329 -19.19 19.38 14.44
C ARG A 329 -17.98 19.68 15.31
N SER A 330 -17.93 19.09 16.49
CA SER A 330 -16.76 19.19 17.35
C SER A 330 -15.54 18.48 16.71
N PHE A 331 -14.33 18.99 16.97
CA PHE A 331 -13.10 18.35 16.48
C PHE A 331 -12.97 16.87 16.92
N ALA A 332 -13.59 16.47 18.01
CA ALA A 332 -13.59 15.09 18.48
C ALA A 332 -14.45 14.17 17.59
N GLU A 333 -15.50 14.72 16.96
CA GLU A 333 -16.42 13.97 16.10
C GLU A 333 -16.01 13.98 14.62
N THR A 334 -15.14 14.91 14.22
CA THR A 334 -14.75 15.05 12.80
C THR A 334 -14.16 13.78 12.18
N PRO A 335 -13.40 12.91 12.89
CA PRO A 335 -12.92 11.66 12.31
C PRO A 335 -14.04 10.70 11.86
N LEU A 336 -15.08 10.56 12.70
CA LEU A 336 -16.22 9.71 12.38
C LEU A 336 -17.00 10.25 11.17
N TRP A 337 -17.33 11.53 11.19
CA TRP A 337 -18.10 12.15 10.12
C TRP A 337 -17.32 12.22 8.80
N ALA A 338 -16.02 12.46 8.84
CA ALA A 338 -15.17 12.38 7.67
C ALA A 338 -15.16 10.95 7.09
N GLY A 339 -15.08 9.92 7.94
CA GLY A 339 -15.20 8.54 7.52
C GLY A 339 -16.53 8.25 6.80
N ILE A 340 -17.64 8.72 7.36
CA ILE A 340 -18.99 8.59 6.76
C ILE A 340 -19.08 9.34 5.42
N ALA A 341 -18.56 10.55 5.33
CA ALA A 341 -18.55 11.35 4.11
C ALA A 341 -17.74 10.68 2.97
N MET A 342 -16.77 9.81 3.29
CA MET A 342 -15.99 9.06 2.31
C MET A 342 -16.67 7.75 1.84
N VAL A 343 -17.82 7.37 2.42
CA VAL A 343 -18.58 6.16 2.04
C VAL A 343 -18.95 6.14 0.54
N PRO A 344 -19.50 7.23 -0.06
CA PRO A 344 -19.87 7.22 -1.47
C PRO A 344 -18.70 6.92 -2.39
N LEU A 345 -17.51 7.47 -2.10
CA LEU A 345 -16.30 7.21 -2.86
C LEU A 345 -15.94 5.72 -2.85
N THR A 346 -16.05 5.09 -1.69
CA THR A 346 -15.74 3.67 -1.53
C THR A 346 -16.76 2.77 -2.21
N ILE A 347 -18.06 3.08 -2.10
CA ILE A 347 -19.12 2.35 -2.81
C ILE A 347 -18.89 2.45 -4.32
N GLY A 348 -18.55 3.66 -4.80
CA GLY A 348 -18.18 3.85 -6.20
C GLY A 348 -17.06 2.88 -6.63
N PHE A 349 -15.98 2.76 -5.86
CA PHE A 349 -14.91 1.82 -6.16
C PHE A 349 -15.35 0.34 -6.12
N LEU A 350 -16.12 -0.04 -5.11
CA LEU A 350 -16.59 -1.44 -4.96
C LEU A 350 -17.49 -1.87 -6.13
N VAL A 351 -18.27 -0.96 -6.68
CA VAL A 351 -19.17 -1.23 -7.81
C VAL A 351 -18.42 -1.14 -9.14
N THR A 352 -17.67 -0.05 -9.36
CA THR A 352 -17.05 0.21 -10.67
C THR A 352 -15.83 -0.68 -10.91
N GLY A 353 -15.08 -1.10 -9.89
CA GLY A 353 -13.89 -1.94 -10.05
C GLY A 353 -14.20 -3.27 -10.73
N PRO A 354 -15.09 -4.12 -10.19
CA PRO A 354 -15.48 -5.38 -10.83
C PRO A 354 -16.15 -5.18 -12.20
N LEU A 355 -17.03 -4.18 -12.32
CA LEU A 355 -17.70 -3.87 -13.58
C LEU A 355 -16.71 -3.47 -14.66
N ALA A 356 -15.76 -2.59 -14.36
CA ALA A 356 -14.71 -2.19 -15.29
C ALA A 356 -13.81 -3.37 -15.66
N GLY A 357 -13.50 -4.27 -14.73
CA GLY A 357 -12.75 -5.50 -15.00
C GLY A 357 -13.47 -6.39 -16.01
N MET A 358 -14.73 -6.75 -15.73
CA MET A 358 -15.55 -7.59 -16.61
C MET A 358 -15.75 -6.98 -18.00
N LEU A 359 -16.01 -5.67 -18.06
CA LEU A 359 -16.20 -4.96 -19.32
C LEU A 359 -14.89 -4.82 -20.09
N SER A 360 -13.77 -4.64 -19.39
CA SER A 360 -12.43 -4.59 -19.97
C SER A 360 -12.04 -5.90 -20.66
N ASP A 361 -12.43 -7.04 -20.10
CA ASP A 361 -12.21 -8.35 -20.72
C ASP A 361 -13.00 -8.50 -22.02
N ARG A 362 -14.19 -7.89 -22.11
CA ARG A 362 -15.06 -7.98 -23.28
C ARG A 362 -14.74 -6.94 -24.37
N TYR A 363 -14.43 -5.70 -23.99
CA TYR A 363 -14.29 -4.55 -24.90
C TYR A 363 -12.85 -4.01 -24.99
N GLY A 364 -11.91 -4.60 -24.23
CA GLY A 364 -10.51 -4.21 -24.17
C GLY A 364 -10.20 -3.17 -23.10
N ALA A 365 -9.06 -3.33 -22.46
CA ALA A 365 -8.62 -2.52 -21.30
C ALA A 365 -8.38 -1.04 -21.63
N ARG A 366 -8.03 -0.72 -22.90
CA ARG A 366 -7.64 0.63 -23.30
C ARG A 366 -8.77 1.66 -23.12
N ALA A 367 -9.98 1.30 -23.53
CA ALA A 367 -11.14 2.20 -23.45
C ALA A 367 -11.48 2.55 -22.00
N PHE A 368 -11.45 1.53 -21.11
CA PHE A 368 -11.77 1.70 -19.69
C PHE A 368 -10.67 2.46 -18.93
N ALA A 369 -9.40 2.20 -19.21
CA ALA A 369 -8.29 2.94 -18.61
C ALA A 369 -8.33 4.43 -19.01
N THR A 370 -8.54 4.71 -20.30
CA THR A 370 -8.60 6.09 -20.81
C THR A 370 -9.85 6.81 -20.29
N GLY A 371 -11.01 6.18 -20.39
CA GLY A 371 -12.28 6.72 -19.91
C GLY A 371 -12.27 6.98 -18.40
N GLY A 372 -11.71 6.07 -17.62
CA GLY A 372 -11.56 6.22 -16.17
C GLY A 372 -10.66 7.41 -15.78
N LEU A 373 -9.55 7.62 -16.47
CA LEU A 373 -8.68 8.77 -16.24
C LEU A 373 -9.37 10.10 -16.64
N ILE A 374 -10.11 10.13 -17.74
CA ILE A 374 -10.89 11.31 -18.16
C ILE A 374 -11.96 11.64 -17.13
N ILE A 375 -12.75 10.65 -16.68
CA ILE A 375 -13.77 10.86 -15.65
C ILE A 375 -13.14 11.35 -14.34
N SER A 376 -12.01 10.76 -13.93
CA SER A 376 -11.28 11.22 -12.75
C SER A 376 -10.81 12.67 -12.91
N GLY A 377 -10.22 13.03 -14.04
CA GLY A 377 -9.83 14.42 -14.33
C GLY A 377 -11.01 15.39 -14.30
N ALA A 378 -12.14 15.02 -14.91
CA ALA A 378 -13.36 15.82 -14.88
C ALA A 378 -13.91 15.99 -13.46
N SER A 379 -13.85 14.93 -12.62
CA SER A 379 -14.31 15.02 -11.22
C SER A 379 -13.45 15.98 -10.39
N PHE A 380 -12.15 16.09 -10.64
CA PHE A 380 -11.29 17.10 -10.00
C PHE A 380 -11.70 18.53 -10.38
N LEU A 381 -11.97 18.77 -11.67
CA LEU A 381 -12.45 20.08 -12.13
C LEU A 381 -13.81 20.43 -11.52
N LEU A 382 -14.71 19.47 -11.38
CA LEU A 382 -16.01 19.68 -10.74
C LEU A 382 -15.86 20.00 -9.24
N LEU A 383 -14.89 19.42 -8.54
CA LEU A 383 -14.60 19.77 -7.14
C LEU A 383 -14.11 21.20 -6.98
N GLU A 384 -13.33 21.73 -7.95
CA GLU A 384 -12.88 23.12 -7.93
C GLU A 384 -14.03 24.14 -8.14
N LEU A 385 -15.09 23.70 -8.80
CA LEU A 385 -16.29 24.52 -9.05
C LEU A 385 -17.28 24.55 -7.87
N LEU A 386 -17.05 23.75 -6.82
CA LEU A 386 -17.89 23.78 -5.62
C LEU A 386 -17.75 25.15 -4.94
N PRO A 387 -18.88 25.79 -4.54
CA PRO A 387 -18.81 27.03 -3.81
C PRO A 387 -18.14 26.83 -2.45
N ILE A 388 -17.35 27.82 -2.02
CA ILE A 388 -16.58 27.77 -0.75
C ILE A 388 -17.52 27.60 0.47
N ASN A 389 -18.76 27.98 0.33
CA ASN A 389 -19.81 27.95 1.37
C ASN A 389 -20.75 26.74 1.25
N PHE A 390 -20.29 25.67 0.60
CA PHE A 390 -21.10 24.46 0.44
C PHE A 390 -21.15 23.64 1.73
#